data_e4287766203739541c589d38f0766f44
#
_entry.id   e4287766203739541c589d38f0766f44
#
_cell.length_a   1.000
_cell.length_b   1.000
_cell.length_c   1.000
_cell.angle_alpha   90.00
_cell.angle_beta   90.00
_cell.angle_gamma   90.00
#
_symmetry.space_group_name_H-M   'P 1'
#
loop_
_entity.id
_entity.type
_entity.pdbx_description
1 polymer ?
#
loop_
_entity_poly.entity_id
_entity_poly.type
_entity_poly.pdbx_seq_one_letter_code
_entity_poly.pdbx_strand_id
1 'polypeptide(L)'
;MAYKNIKIPSVGEKISFDKTGKLVVPDNPIIPYIEGDGIGIDISPAMIAVVDRAVEVAYEGKKNISWMEVYCGEKSTEVYGKDIWLPDETIEALKEYIVSIKGPLTTPVGGGIRSLNVSLRQILDLYVCLRPIRYFSGVPSPVKNPSYVDMVIFRENSEDIYAGVEFDGGSKDAEKLVNFLQKEFKVDKIRFTDNVGLGAVSYTHLRAHE
;
A
#
# COMPACT_ATOMS: atom_id res chain seq x y z
N MET A 1 -4.28 -14.45 -17.80
CA MET A 1 -5.27 -15.40 -17.18
C MET A 1 -6.66 -14.79 -17.32
N ALA A 2 -7.71 -15.57 -17.36
CA ALA A 2 -9.07 -15.03 -17.33
C ALA A 2 -9.50 -14.92 -15.85
N TYR A 3 -9.76 -13.74 -15.39
CA TYR A 3 -10.33 -13.49 -14.07
C TYR A 3 -11.80 -13.90 -14.06
N LYS A 4 -12.31 -14.32 -12.91
CA LYS A 4 -13.70 -14.77 -12.76
C LYS A 4 -14.67 -13.58 -12.64
N ASN A 5 -14.31 -12.62 -11.83
CA ASN A 5 -15.18 -11.49 -11.49
C ASN A 5 -14.60 -10.14 -11.97
N ILE A 6 -13.30 -10.04 -12.20
CA ILE A 6 -12.67 -8.83 -12.71
C ILE A 6 -12.85 -8.77 -14.24
N LYS A 7 -13.37 -7.65 -14.72
CA LYS A 7 -13.57 -7.40 -16.15
C LYS A 7 -12.38 -6.61 -16.72
N ILE A 8 -11.59 -7.28 -17.53
CA ILE A 8 -10.50 -6.60 -18.25
C ILE A 8 -11.12 -5.70 -19.32
N PRO A 9 -10.70 -4.43 -19.44
CA PRO A 9 -11.11 -3.55 -20.52
C PRO A 9 -10.85 -4.19 -21.89
N SER A 10 -11.75 -3.98 -22.84
CA SER A 10 -11.61 -4.49 -24.22
C SER A 10 -10.54 -3.75 -25.02
N VAL A 11 -10.11 -2.60 -24.55
CA VAL A 11 -9.07 -1.75 -25.12
C VAL A 11 -8.01 -1.44 -24.07
N GLY A 12 -6.81 -1.13 -24.53
CA GLY A 12 -5.68 -0.85 -23.66
C GLY A 12 -4.71 -2.01 -23.54
N GLU A 13 -3.53 -1.70 -23.03
CA GLU A 13 -2.40 -2.62 -22.90
C GLU A 13 -1.80 -2.57 -21.49
N LYS A 14 -1.14 -3.66 -21.07
CA LYS A 14 -0.47 -3.69 -19.79
C LYS A 14 0.80 -2.86 -19.80
N ILE A 15 1.05 -2.18 -18.70
CA ILE A 15 2.39 -1.68 -18.39
C ILE A 15 3.31 -2.89 -18.17
N SER A 16 4.51 -2.85 -18.68
CA SER A 16 5.48 -3.95 -18.62
C SER A 16 6.90 -3.45 -18.38
N PHE A 17 7.82 -4.37 -18.16
CA PHE A 17 9.25 -4.07 -18.15
C PHE A 17 9.90 -4.59 -19.43
N ASP A 18 10.82 -3.81 -20.00
CA ASP A 18 11.67 -4.27 -21.08
C ASP A 18 12.79 -5.21 -20.56
N LYS A 19 13.62 -5.71 -21.50
CA LYS A 19 14.72 -6.63 -21.15
C LYS A 19 15.80 -6.01 -20.26
N THR A 20 15.82 -4.69 -20.12
CA THR A 20 16.75 -3.94 -19.26
C THR A 20 16.18 -3.64 -17.89
N GLY A 21 14.91 -4.01 -17.63
CA GLY A 21 14.19 -3.69 -16.40
C GLY A 21 13.57 -2.30 -16.39
N LYS A 22 13.56 -1.59 -17.53
CA LYS A 22 12.93 -0.28 -17.65
C LYS A 22 11.42 -0.43 -17.88
N LEU A 23 10.64 0.42 -17.22
CA LEU A 23 9.18 0.45 -17.37
C LEU A 23 8.78 0.93 -18.77
N VAL A 24 7.92 0.16 -19.41
CA VAL A 24 7.31 0.48 -20.72
C VAL A 24 5.84 0.78 -20.49
N VAL A 25 5.45 2.03 -20.74
CA VAL A 25 4.07 2.51 -20.59
C VAL A 25 3.47 2.73 -21.96
N PRO A 26 2.42 1.97 -22.34
CA PRO A 26 1.73 2.16 -23.62
C PRO A 26 0.94 3.47 -23.65
N ASP A 27 0.44 3.86 -24.84
CA ASP A 27 -0.36 5.08 -25.00
C ASP A 27 -1.76 4.97 -24.38
N ASN A 28 -2.23 3.74 -24.17
CA ASN A 28 -3.49 3.44 -23.49
C ASN A 28 -3.25 2.34 -22.42
N PRO A 29 -2.62 2.66 -21.27
CA PRO A 29 -2.37 1.68 -20.24
C PRO A 29 -3.67 1.25 -19.55
N ILE A 30 -3.77 -0.03 -19.23
CA ILE A 30 -4.79 -0.55 -18.31
C ILE A 30 -4.29 -0.32 -16.89
N ILE A 31 -5.05 0.44 -16.10
CA ILE A 31 -4.75 0.75 -14.71
C ILE A 31 -5.83 0.14 -13.80
N PRO A 32 -5.50 -0.90 -13.00
CA PRO A 32 -6.39 -1.38 -11.96
C PRO A 32 -6.69 -0.29 -10.93
N TYR A 33 -7.93 -0.23 -10.47
CA TYR A 33 -8.28 0.61 -9.34
C TYR A 33 -9.20 -0.11 -8.36
N ILE A 34 -9.01 0.17 -7.09
CA ILE A 34 -9.92 -0.20 -6.00
C ILE A 34 -10.73 1.05 -5.67
N GLU A 35 -12.05 0.99 -5.84
CA GLU A 35 -12.94 2.11 -5.52
C GLU A 35 -12.80 2.52 -4.04
N GLY A 36 -12.77 1.53 -3.15
CA GLY A 36 -12.64 1.72 -1.71
C GLY A 36 -13.97 1.75 -0.98
N ASP A 37 -13.86 1.82 0.34
CA ASP A 37 -14.98 1.80 1.27
C ASP A 37 -15.40 3.21 1.70
N GLY A 38 -16.59 3.36 2.27
CA GLY A 38 -17.08 4.62 2.81
C GLY A 38 -17.08 5.73 1.77
N ILE A 39 -16.27 6.76 1.95
CA ILE A 39 -16.14 7.88 0.98
C ILE A 39 -15.52 7.49 -0.37
N GLY A 40 -15.05 6.26 -0.50
CA GLY A 40 -14.44 5.75 -1.74
C GLY A 40 -15.36 5.87 -2.95
N ILE A 41 -16.66 5.61 -2.76
CA ILE A 41 -17.67 5.73 -3.82
C ILE A 41 -17.83 7.16 -4.36
N ASP A 42 -17.53 8.17 -3.54
CA ASP A 42 -17.61 9.57 -3.93
C ASP A 42 -16.31 10.06 -4.56
N ILE A 43 -15.16 9.73 -3.95
CA ILE A 43 -13.88 10.30 -4.36
C ILE A 43 -13.26 9.56 -5.54
N SER A 44 -13.51 8.27 -5.72
CA SER A 44 -12.90 7.50 -6.80
C SER A 44 -13.40 7.92 -8.19
N PRO A 45 -14.70 8.15 -8.44
CA PRO A 45 -15.17 8.72 -9.69
C PRO A 45 -14.61 10.13 -9.95
N ALA A 46 -14.52 10.97 -8.92
CA ALA A 46 -13.93 12.30 -9.04
C ALA A 46 -12.44 12.23 -9.41
N MET A 47 -11.69 11.32 -8.79
CA MET A 47 -10.28 11.07 -9.12
C MET A 47 -10.13 10.64 -10.57
N ILE A 48 -10.93 9.66 -11.05
CA ILE A 48 -10.91 9.20 -12.44
C ILE A 48 -11.15 10.36 -13.40
N ALA A 49 -12.20 11.16 -13.17
CA ALA A 49 -12.53 12.29 -14.02
C ALA A 49 -11.40 13.34 -14.11
N VAL A 50 -10.76 13.63 -12.96
CA VAL A 50 -9.63 14.59 -12.90
C VAL A 50 -8.41 14.03 -13.64
N VAL A 51 -8.07 12.76 -13.41
CA VAL A 51 -6.90 12.13 -14.06
C VAL A 51 -7.12 12.00 -15.56
N ASP A 52 -8.29 11.57 -16.01
CA ASP A 52 -8.61 11.47 -17.44
C ASP A 52 -8.50 12.83 -18.13
N ARG A 53 -9.04 13.88 -17.50
CA ARG A 53 -8.92 15.23 -18.05
C ARG A 53 -7.48 15.73 -18.07
N ALA A 54 -6.70 15.43 -17.04
CA ALA A 54 -5.28 15.80 -17.01
C ALA A 54 -4.48 15.10 -18.11
N VAL A 55 -4.73 13.81 -18.33
CA VAL A 55 -4.10 13.03 -19.43
C VAL A 55 -4.51 13.57 -20.79
N GLU A 56 -5.80 13.83 -21.00
CA GLU A 56 -6.31 14.42 -22.24
C GLU A 56 -5.60 15.74 -22.58
N VAL A 57 -5.50 16.64 -21.60
CA VAL A 57 -4.86 17.95 -21.79
C VAL A 57 -3.35 17.80 -22.00
N ALA A 58 -2.68 16.99 -21.18
CA ALA A 58 -1.22 16.84 -21.24
C ALA A 58 -0.74 16.20 -22.53
N TYR A 59 -1.55 15.30 -23.11
CA TYR A 59 -1.19 14.56 -24.33
C TYR A 59 -2.04 14.94 -25.54
N GLU A 60 -2.81 16.03 -25.48
CA GLU A 60 -3.62 16.52 -26.59
C GLU A 60 -4.60 15.47 -27.16
N GLY A 61 -5.16 14.64 -26.27
CA GLY A 61 -6.07 13.56 -26.63
C GLY A 61 -5.41 12.33 -27.28
N LYS A 62 -4.08 12.30 -27.42
CA LYS A 62 -3.34 11.18 -28.06
C LYS A 62 -3.19 9.96 -27.16
N LYS A 63 -3.36 10.15 -25.86
CA LYS A 63 -3.25 9.09 -24.83
C LYS A 63 -4.46 9.09 -23.93
N ASN A 64 -4.78 7.94 -23.40
CA ASN A 64 -5.88 7.75 -22.45
C ASN A 64 -5.55 6.61 -21.47
N ILE A 65 -6.34 6.45 -20.44
CA ILE A 65 -6.23 5.35 -19.49
C ILE A 65 -7.44 4.44 -19.64
N SER A 66 -7.21 3.12 -19.65
CA SER A 66 -8.27 2.12 -19.54
C SER A 66 -8.36 1.66 -18.10
N TRP A 67 -9.39 2.10 -17.39
CA TRP A 67 -9.61 1.77 -16.00
C TRP A 67 -10.15 0.35 -15.84
N MET A 68 -9.58 -0.42 -14.91
CA MET A 68 -9.99 -1.78 -14.58
C MET A 68 -10.34 -1.86 -13.10
N GLU A 69 -11.60 -1.99 -12.78
CA GLU A 69 -12.01 -2.16 -11.38
C GLU A 69 -11.57 -3.51 -10.84
N VAL A 70 -10.94 -3.49 -9.65
CA VAL A 70 -10.61 -4.66 -8.86
C VAL A 70 -11.14 -4.47 -7.44
N TYR A 71 -11.50 -5.57 -6.77
CA TYR A 71 -12.32 -5.50 -5.57
C TYR A 71 -11.49 -5.76 -4.31
N CYS A 72 -11.67 -4.90 -3.32
CA CYS A 72 -11.13 -5.07 -1.97
C CYS A 72 -12.00 -4.30 -0.98
N GLY A 73 -12.10 -4.74 0.25
CA GLY A 73 -12.95 -4.13 1.27
C GLY A 73 -14.40 -4.59 1.21
N GLU A 74 -15.33 -3.72 1.58
CA GLU A 74 -16.75 -4.05 1.68
C GLU A 74 -17.32 -4.53 0.34
N LYS A 75 -17.05 -3.83 -0.76
CA LYS A 75 -17.50 -4.20 -2.10
C LYS A 75 -17.02 -5.59 -2.53
N SER A 76 -15.87 -6.03 -2.05
CA SER A 76 -15.38 -7.39 -2.31
C SER A 76 -16.30 -8.46 -1.70
N THR A 77 -16.83 -8.20 -0.51
CA THR A 77 -17.73 -9.15 0.15
C THR A 77 -19.06 -9.35 -0.58
N GLU A 78 -19.49 -8.35 -1.34
CA GLU A 78 -20.69 -8.43 -2.18
C GLU A 78 -20.42 -9.26 -3.45
N VAL A 79 -19.25 -9.12 -4.05
CA VAL A 79 -18.89 -9.77 -5.32
C VAL A 79 -18.41 -11.21 -5.14
N TYR A 80 -17.63 -11.48 -4.08
CA TYR A 80 -16.97 -12.77 -3.87
C TYR A 80 -17.56 -13.60 -2.72
N GLY A 81 -18.35 -12.98 -1.83
CA GLY A 81 -18.96 -13.60 -0.66
C GLY A 81 -18.54 -12.94 0.65
N LYS A 82 -19.40 -13.06 1.66
CA LYS A 82 -19.41 -12.27 2.90
C LYS A 82 -18.07 -12.16 3.65
N ASP A 83 -17.21 -13.16 3.55
CA ASP A 83 -15.96 -13.20 4.32
C ASP A 83 -14.72 -12.92 3.47
N ILE A 84 -14.89 -12.57 2.19
CA ILE A 84 -13.79 -12.36 1.26
C ILE A 84 -13.55 -10.86 1.08
N TRP A 85 -12.71 -10.29 1.95
CA TRP A 85 -12.34 -8.88 1.95
C TRP A 85 -11.21 -8.52 0.98
N LEU A 86 -10.33 -9.47 0.68
CA LEU A 86 -9.21 -9.32 -0.25
C LEU A 86 -9.07 -10.60 -1.07
N PRO A 87 -9.71 -10.68 -2.25
CA PRO A 87 -9.63 -11.86 -3.11
C PRO A 87 -8.24 -12.07 -3.69
N ASP A 88 -7.83 -13.33 -3.86
CA ASP A 88 -6.58 -13.68 -4.54
C ASP A 88 -6.54 -13.12 -5.97
N GLU A 89 -7.66 -13.12 -6.66
CA GLU A 89 -7.82 -12.56 -8.00
C GLU A 89 -7.44 -11.08 -8.08
N THR A 90 -7.77 -10.29 -7.04
CA THR A 90 -7.34 -8.90 -6.92
C THR A 90 -5.83 -8.80 -6.74
N ILE A 91 -5.24 -9.64 -5.88
CA ILE A 91 -3.80 -9.65 -5.66
C ILE A 91 -3.06 -10.01 -6.97
N GLU A 92 -3.54 -11.01 -7.69
CA GLU A 92 -2.98 -11.41 -8.99
C GLU A 92 -3.06 -10.26 -10.00
N ALA A 93 -4.22 -9.59 -10.10
CA ALA A 93 -4.39 -8.45 -10.99
C ALA A 93 -3.44 -7.29 -10.64
N LEU A 94 -3.32 -6.94 -9.36
CA LEU A 94 -2.41 -5.87 -8.92
C LEU A 94 -0.94 -6.19 -9.24
N LYS A 95 -0.52 -7.45 -9.08
CA LYS A 95 0.83 -7.90 -9.46
C LYS A 95 1.04 -7.89 -10.97
N GLU A 96 0.05 -8.34 -11.74
CA GLU A 96 0.15 -8.47 -13.18
C GLU A 96 0.21 -7.11 -13.91
N TYR A 97 -0.54 -6.12 -13.41
CA TYR A 97 -0.64 -4.79 -14.05
C TYR A 97 0.34 -3.75 -13.49
N ILE A 98 1.11 -4.09 -12.44
CA ILE A 98 2.23 -3.32 -11.88
C ILE A 98 1.80 -2.00 -11.22
N VAL A 99 1.07 -1.14 -11.92
CA VAL A 99 0.63 0.18 -11.45
C VAL A 99 -0.87 0.15 -11.18
N SER A 100 -1.29 0.60 -10.01
CA SER A 100 -2.70 0.64 -9.63
C SER A 100 -3.01 1.83 -8.72
N ILE A 101 -4.28 2.19 -8.63
CA ILE A 101 -4.78 3.21 -7.71
C ILE A 101 -5.71 2.55 -6.69
N LYS A 102 -5.56 2.94 -5.42
CA LYS A 102 -6.37 2.40 -4.34
C LYS A 102 -7.12 3.50 -3.61
N GLY A 103 -8.43 3.36 -3.54
CA GLY A 103 -9.30 4.15 -2.67
C GLY A 103 -9.13 3.80 -1.18
N PRO A 104 -9.84 4.47 -0.26
CA PRO A 104 -9.78 4.18 1.17
C PRO A 104 -10.33 2.77 1.45
N LEU A 105 -9.80 2.11 2.48
CA LEU A 105 -10.26 0.79 2.92
C LEU A 105 -10.54 0.81 4.41
N THR A 106 -11.69 0.31 4.78
CA THR A 106 -12.10 0.08 6.18
C THR A 106 -11.45 -1.21 6.69
N THR A 107 -10.94 -1.16 7.92
CA THR A 107 -10.52 -2.38 8.62
C THR A 107 -11.66 -2.82 9.53
N PRO A 108 -12.22 -4.02 9.36
CA PRO A 108 -13.28 -4.52 10.24
C PRO A 108 -12.82 -4.55 11.69
N VAL A 109 -13.62 -3.98 12.59
CA VAL A 109 -13.32 -3.95 14.02
C VAL A 109 -13.84 -5.24 14.67
N GLY A 110 -12.99 -5.91 15.48
CA GLY A 110 -13.39 -7.05 16.30
C GLY A 110 -13.31 -8.43 15.68
N GLY A 111 -12.86 -8.55 14.42
CA GLY A 111 -12.81 -9.84 13.71
C GLY A 111 -11.43 -10.52 13.65
N GLY A 112 -10.40 -9.99 14.32
CA GLY A 112 -9.03 -10.52 14.17
C GLY A 112 -8.44 -10.34 12.77
N ILE A 113 -9.12 -9.62 11.90
CA ILE A 113 -8.67 -9.36 10.52
C ILE A 113 -7.59 -8.29 10.58
N ARG A 114 -6.42 -8.62 10.04
CA ARG A 114 -5.33 -7.66 9.86
C ARG A 114 -5.78 -6.56 8.90
N SER A 115 -5.31 -5.33 9.12
CA SER A 115 -5.61 -4.20 8.22
C SER A 115 -5.36 -4.56 6.76
N LEU A 116 -6.36 -4.42 5.90
CA LEU A 116 -6.26 -4.69 4.46
C LEU A 116 -5.16 -3.87 3.81
N ASN A 117 -4.95 -2.63 4.28
CA ASN A 117 -3.85 -1.79 3.82
C ASN A 117 -2.48 -2.39 4.15
N VAL A 118 -2.31 -2.94 5.35
CA VAL A 118 -1.07 -3.61 5.76
C VAL A 118 -0.88 -4.89 4.95
N SER A 119 -1.93 -5.68 4.77
CA SER A 119 -1.88 -6.91 3.97
C SER A 119 -1.44 -6.64 2.53
N LEU A 120 -2.03 -5.64 1.87
CA LEU A 120 -1.63 -5.25 0.51
C LEU A 120 -0.16 -4.83 0.43
N ARG A 121 0.32 -4.02 1.39
CA ARG A 121 1.72 -3.58 1.42
C ARG A 121 2.70 -4.73 1.55
N GLN A 122 2.37 -5.72 2.38
CA GLN A 122 3.22 -6.90 2.60
C GLN A 122 3.15 -7.89 1.44
N ILE A 123 1.96 -8.23 0.96
CA ILE A 123 1.77 -9.21 -0.12
C ILE A 123 2.35 -8.72 -1.46
N LEU A 124 2.28 -7.41 -1.71
CA LEU A 124 2.80 -6.79 -2.93
C LEU A 124 4.23 -6.27 -2.78
N ASP A 125 4.86 -6.48 -1.61
CA ASP A 125 6.21 -5.99 -1.29
C ASP A 125 6.40 -4.49 -1.56
N LEU A 126 5.43 -3.69 -1.13
CA LEU A 126 5.46 -2.24 -1.25
C LEU A 126 6.31 -1.65 -0.11
N TYR A 127 7.61 -1.81 -0.17
CA TYR A 127 8.56 -1.54 0.91
C TYR A 127 8.67 -0.06 1.31
N VAL A 128 8.32 0.88 0.43
CA VAL A 128 8.39 2.32 0.71
C VAL A 128 7.10 3.04 0.37
N CYS A 129 6.67 3.93 1.26
CA CYS A 129 5.65 4.92 0.97
C CYS A 129 6.35 6.24 0.61
N LEU A 130 6.45 6.53 -0.67
CA LEU A 130 7.09 7.72 -1.22
C LEU A 130 6.08 8.88 -1.25
N ARG A 131 6.37 9.97 -0.52
CA ARG A 131 5.47 11.11 -0.39
C ARG A 131 6.17 12.40 -0.80
N PRO A 132 6.12 12.80 -2.08
CA PRO A 132 6.55 14.12 -2.48
C PRO A 132 5.57 15.17 -1.95
N ILE A 133 6.09 16.18 -1.27
CA ILE A 133 5.33 17.29 -0.70
C ILE A 133 5.87 18.57 -1.29
N ARG A 134 5.01 19.25 -2.03
CA ARG A 134 5.37 20.46 -2.76
C ARG A 134 4.27 21.50 -2.61
N TYR A 135 4.64 22.76 -2.46
CA TYR A 135 3.68 23.86 -2.50
C TYR A 135 3.24 24.17 -3.94
N PHE A 136 1.95 24.37 -4.10
CA PHE A 136 1.36 24.85 -5.35
C PHE A 136 0.86 26.28 -5.16
N SER A 137 1.30 27.20 -6.03
CA SER A 137 0.91 28.62 -5.95
C SER A 137 -0.62 28.78 -6.01
N GLY A 138 -1.16 29.64 -5.15
CA GLY A 138 -2.59 29.89 -5.04
C GLY A 138 -3.35 28.97 -4.07
N VAL A 139 -2.69 27.96 -3.49
CA VAL A 139 -3.30 27.11 -2.48
C VAL A 139 -3.05 27.69 -1.09
N PRO A 140 -4.08 27.82 -0.22
CA PRO A 140 -3.89 28.24 1.17
C PRO A 140 -2.95 27.28 1.91
N SER A 141 -2.06 27.82 2.73
CA SER A 141 -1.09 27.04 3.50
C SER A 141 -0.97 27.57 4.93
N PRO A 142 -0.90 26.70 5.95
CA PRO A 142 -0.63 27.11 7.33
C PRO A 142 0.84 27.45 7.58
N VAL A 143 1.73 27.17 6.62
CA VAL A 143 3.17 27.43 6.73
C VAL A 143 3.48 28.88 6.39
N LYS A 144 4.37 29.53 7.16
CA LYS A 144 4.73 30.95 6.95
C LYS A 144 5.34 31.23 5.58
N ASN A 145 6.22 30.35 5.09
CA ASN A 145 6.91 30.48 3.82
C ASN A 145 6.68 29.20 2.96
N PRO A 146 5.47 29.00 2.44
CA PRO A 146 5.12 27.75 1.77
C PRO A 146 5.91 27.51 0.48
N SER A 147 6.40 28.55 -0.17
CA SER A 147 7.24 28.44 -1.38
C SER A 147 8.57 27.71 -1.16
N TYR A 148 9.00 27.55 0.10
CA TYR A 148 10.21 26.78 0.43
C TYR A 148 9.93 25.30 0.67
N VAL A 149 8.67 24.88 0.62
CA VAL A 149 8.30 23.47 0.81
C VAL A 149 8.44 22.73 -0.51
N ASP A 150 9.52 21.97 -0.63
CA ASP A 150 9.76 21.00 -1.70
C ASP A 150 10.61 19.86 -1.10
N MET A 151 9.94 18.82 -0.65
CA MET A 151 10.59 17.68 0.04
C MET A 151 9.96 16.36 -0.38
N VAL A 152 10.71 15.28 -0.17
CA VAL A 152 10.22 13.92 -0.36
C VAL A 152 10.40 13.13 0.93
N ILE A 153 9.28 12.63 1.47
CA ILE A 153 9.31 11.77 2.66
C ILE A 153 9.30 10.31 2.21
N PHE A 154 10.32 9.57 2.63
CA PHE A 154 10.39 8.12 2.51
C PHE A 154 9.91 7.51 3.82
N ARG A 155 8.79 6.80 3.80
CA ARG A 155 8.21 6.16 4.97
C ARG A 155 8.34 4.66 4.85
N GLU A 156 8.86 4.03 5.91
CA GLU A 156 8.89 2.58 6.05
C GLU A 156 7.47 2.00 5.96
N ASN A 157 7.35 0.86 5.33
CA ASN A 157 6.04 0.30 5.00
C ASN A 157 5.88 -1.19 5.33
N SER A 158 6.94 -1.98 5.24
CA SER A 158 6.93 -3.44 5.41
C SER A 158 7.92 -3.96 6.45
N GLU A 159 8.93 -3.19 6.79
CA GLU A 159 9.94 -3.50 7.80
C GLU A 159 9.72 -2.67 9.08
N ASP A 160 10.72 -2.62 9.96
CA ASP A 160 10.69 -1.95 11.25
C ASP A 160 9.53 -2.52 12.10
N ILE A 161 8.83 -1.67 12.83
CA ILE A 161 7.67 -2.04 13.64
C ILE A 161 6.50 -2.58 12.79
N TYR A 162 6.50 -2.29 11.50
CA TYR A 162 5.46 -2.75 10.56
C TYR A 162 5.64 -4.21 10.11
N ALA A 163 6.80 -4.82 10.36
CA ALA A 163 7.03 -6.25 10.10
C ALA A 163 6.09 -7.15 10.92
N GLY A 164 5.68 -6.67 12.12
CA GLY A 164 4.73 -7.38 12.97
C GLY A 164 5.33 -8.64 13.59
N VAL A 165 6.64 -8.66 13.83
CA VAL A 165 7.30 -9.74 14.59
C VAL A 165 7.16 -9.41 16.07
N GLU A 166 6.14 -10.00 16.70
CA GLU A 166 5.76 -9.69 18.07
C GLU A 166 5.55 -10.96 18.88
N PHE A 167 5.89 -10.90 20.14
CA PHE A 167 5.71 -11.97 21.13
C PHE A 167 4.94 -11.43 22.32
N ASP A 168 3.80 -12.03 22.60
CA ASP A 168 2.90 -11.58 23.67
C ASP A 168 3.57 -11.61 25.05
N GLY A 169 3.24 -10.64 25.87
CA GLY A 169 3.71 -10.56 27.26
C GLY A 169 3.36 -11.81 28.05
N GLY A 170 4.35 -12.40 28.75
CA GLY A 170 4.21 -13.63 29.52
C GLY A 170 4.11 -14.90 28.68
N SER A 171 4.29 -14.84 27.37
CA SER A 171 4.35 -16.02 26.52
C SER A 171 5.70 -16.75 26.70
N LYS A 172 5.69 -18.08 26.53
CA LYS A 172 6.92 -18.90 26.57
C LYS A 172 7.94 -18.49 25.52
N ASP A 173 7.49 -17.96 24.39
CA ASP A 173 8.38 -17.55 23.29
C ASP A 173 9.00 -16.19 23.60
N ALA A 174 8.27 -15.26 24.23
CA ALA A 174 8.85 -14.03 24.76
C ALA A 174 9.92 -14.32 25.81
N GLU A 175 9.65 -15.22 26.78
CA GLU A 175 10.62 -15.64 27.78
C GLU A 175 11.89 -16.25 27.17
N LYS A 176 11.74 -17.13 26.19
CA LYS A 176 12.89 -17.73 25.47
C LYS A 176 13.74 -16.66 24.81
N LEU A 177 13.11 -15.71 24.12
CA LEU A 177 13.81 -14.64 23.41
C LEU A 177 14.53 -13.71 24.39
N VAL A 178 13.89 -13.31 25.50
CA VAL A 178 14.54 -12.51 26.56
C VAL A 178 15.77 -13.25 27.10
N ASN A 179 15.61 -14.51 27.46
CA ASN A 179 16.70 -15.34 27.97
C ASN A 179 17.85 -15.48 26.98
N PHE A 180 17.54 -15.65 25.70
CA PHE A 180 18.53 -15.73 24.64
C PHE A 180 19.32 -14.41 24.51
N LEU A 181 18.63 -13.28 24.42
CA LEU A 181 19.26 -11.95 24.34
C LEU A 181 20.14 -11.66 25.55
N GLN A 182 19.69 -11.98 26.76
CA GLN A 182 20.47 -11.76 27.98
C GLN A 182 21.68 -12.68 28.08
N LYS A 183 21.54 -13.96 27.76
CA LYS A 183 22.61 -14.97 27.92
C LYS A 183 23.65 -14.87 26.79
N GLU A 184 23.22 -14.79 25.55
CA GLU A 184 24.12 -14.85 24.39
C GLU A 184 24.68 -13.47 24.04
N PHE A 185 23.82 -12.44 24.04
CA PHE A 185 24.22 -11.08 23.62
C PHE A 185 24.48 -10.14 24.80
N LYS A 186 24.36 -10.61 26.04
CA LYS A 186 24.59 -9.81 27.28
C LYS A 186 23.77 -8.52 27.33
N VAL A 187 22.54 -8.57 26.81
CA VAL A 187 21.62 -7.43 26.83
C VAL A 187 21.12 -7.22 28.26
N ASP A 188 21.56 -6.14 28.89
CA ASP A 188 21.21 -5.74 30.25
C ASP A 188 20.05 -4.74 30.34
N LYS A 189 19.65 -4.18 29.22
CA LYS A 189 18.59 -3.16 29.13
C LYS A 189 17.20 -3.70 29.40
N ILE A 190 16.97 -5.01 29.22
CA ILE A 190 15.72 -5.68 29.56
C ILE A 190 15.71 -5.94 31.08
N ARG A 191 15.15 -5.02 31.84
CA ARG A 191 15.18 -5.03 33.31
C ARG A 191 14.09 -5.88 33.97
N PHE A 192 12.96 -6.05 33.29
CA PHE A 192 11.83 -6.85 33.74
C PHE A 192 11.73 -8.08 32.85
N THR A 193 11.59 -9.23 33.45
CA THR A 193 11.54 -10.54 32.76
C THR A 193 10.15 -11.16 32.80
N ASP A 194 9.33 -10.74 33.78
CA ASP A 194 7.98 -11.27 33.99
C ASP A 194 6.98 -10.46 33.14
N ASN A 195 6.14 -11.15 32.39
CA ASN A 195 5.11 -10.56 31.53
C ASN A 195 5.64 -9.53 30.50
N VAL A 196 6.87 -9.69 30.06
CA VAL A 196 7.46 -8.85 29.01
C VAL A 196 7.02 -9.32 27.63
N GLY A 197 6.42 -8.44 26.86
CA GLY A 197 6.27 -8.59 25.43
C GLY A 197 7.51 -8.10 24.69
N LEU A 198 7.82 -8.69 23.56
CA LEU A 198 8.94 -8.29 22.71
C LEU A 198 8.45 -8.05 21.30
N GLY A 199 8.92 -6.95 20.70
CA GLY A 199 8.84 -6.70 19.27
C GLY A 199 10.24 -6.75 18.66
N ALA A 200 10.38 -7.48 17.55
CA ALA A 200 11.60 -7.46 16.76
C ALA A 200 11.42 -6.54 15.56
N VAL A 201 12.44 -5.77 15.24
CA VAL A 201 12.48 -4.87 14.11
C VAL A 201 13.66 -5.19 13.22
N SER A 202 13.47 -5.05 11.91
CA SER A 202 14.53 -5.13 10.92
C SER A 202 14.55 -3.86 10.09
N TYR A 203 15.71 -3.47 9.63
CA TYR A 203 15.88 -2.34 8.75
C TYR A 203 16.72 -2.72 7.55
N THR A 204 16.41 -2.15 6.41
CA THR A 204 17.29 -2.13 5.27
C THR A 204 17.80 -0.70 5.04
N HIS A 205 17.65 -0.17 3.87
CA HIS A 205 18.25 1.09 3.43
C HIS A 205 17.38 2.34 3.67
N LEU A 206 16.19 2.19 4.25
CA LEU A 206 15.26 3.33 4.44
C LEU A 206 15.51 4.13 5.72
N ARG A 207 16.25 3.56 6.68
CA ARG A 207 16.56 4.29 7.91
C ARG A 207 17.55 5.41 7.62
N ALA A 208 17.23 6.62 8.06
CA ALA A 208 18.18 7.73 8.04
C ALA A 208 19.38 7.39 8.94
N HIS A 209 20.58 7.62 8.46
CA HIS A 209 21.76 7.59 9.32
C HIS A 209 21.68 8.80 10.26
N GLU A 210 21.72 8.54 11.55
CA GLU A 210 21.91 9.55 12.58
C GLU A 210 23.36 10.05 12.56
#